data_80eff7ad38986234fbaa224fdedeba38
#
_entry.id   80eff7ad38986234fbaa224fdedeba38
#
_cell.length_a   1.000
_cell.length_b   1.000
_cell.length_c   1.000
_cell.angle_alpha   90.00
_cell.angle_beta   90.00
_cell.angle_gamma   90.00
#
_symmetry.space_group_name_H-M   'P 1'
#
loop_
_entity.id
_entity.type
_entity.pdbx_description
1 polymer ?
#
loop_
_entity_poly.entity_id
_entity_poly.type
_entity_poly.pdbx_seq_one_letter_code
_entity_poly.pdbx_strand_id
1 'polypeptide(L)'
;MILYTEKLEARLPQDKVDRICEFIKIVLNKSSCTKRELLQLLGHMNFVTRVIIPGRSFVSYLIELSTSVTVKELHYYGHLNKECRVDLQFWLPLLESWNGINMFHDNFYTSNFNVELYTDVSSTKGYGGYFPGKWFSPSWPNDIPSP
;
A
#
# COMPACT_ATOMS: atom_id res chain seq x y z
N MET A 1 8.94 6.68 13.12
CA MET A 1 8.01 5.68 13.70
C MET A 1 8.27 5.68 15.19
N ILE A 2 7.23 5.81 15.98
CA ILE A 2 7.28 5.77 17.44
C ILE A 2 6.62 4.46 17.87
N LEU A 3 7.29 3.69 18.72
CA LEU A 3 6.78 2.42 19.23
C LEU A 3 6.36 2.61 20.68
N TYR A 4 5.12 2.30 20.99
CA TYR A 4 4.58 2.26 22.35
C TYR A 4 4.46 0.80 22.76
N THR A 5 5.49 0.28 23.41
CA THR A 5 5.58 -1.14 23.78
C THR A 5 4.52 -1.57 24.78
N GLU A 6 4.12 -0.69 25.68
CA GLU A 6 3.07 -0.97 26.67
C GLU A 6 1.69 -1.15 26.04
N LYS A 7 1.44 -0.41 24.92
CA LYS A 7 0.17 -0.45 24.18
C LYS A 7 0.23 -1.32 22.94
N LEU A 8 1.40 -1.90 22.63
CA LEU A 8 1.68 -2.65 21.41
C LEU A 8 1.27 -1.89 20.15
N GLU A 9 1.54 -0.58 20.13
CA GLU A 9 1.17 0.32 19.04
C GLU A 9 2.41 0.86 18.31
N ALA A 10 2.29 1.01 17.00
CA ALA A 10 3.18 1.81 16.17
C ALA A 10 2.47 3.07 15.71
N ARG A 11 3.14 4.21 15.81
CA ARG A 11 2.60 5.49 15.34
C ARG A 11 3.55 6.15 14.35
N LEU A 12 2.97 6.79 13.34
CA LEU A 12 3.70 7.76 12.52
C LEU A 12 3.58 9.14 13.18
N PRO A 13 4.70 9.87 13.33
CA PRO A 13 4.65 11.27 13.77
C PRO A 13 3.84 12.10 12.76
N GLN A 14 2.97 12.99 13.24
CA GLN A 14 2.08 13.78 12.40
C GLN A 14 2.86 14.68 11.42
N ASP A 15 3.96 15.27 11.87
CA ASP A 15 4.85 16.07 11.02
C ASP A 15 5.39 15.30 9.80
N LYS A 16 5.56 13.98 9.93
CA LYS A 16 5.97 13.10 8.82
C LYS A 16 4.81 12.82 7.88
N VAL A 17 3.63 12.57 8.42
CA VAL A 17 2.41 12.35 7.62
C VAL A 17 2.12 13.59 6.78
N ASP A 18 2.11 14.78 7.39
CA ASP A 18 1.84 16.05 6.72
C ASP A 18 2.83 16.31 5.57
N ARG A 19 4.13 16.09 5.82
CA ARG A 19 5.19 16.22 4.81
C ARG A 19 5.01 15.24 3.65
N ILE A 20 4.60 14.02 3.92
CA ILE A 20 4.36 13.00 2.89
C ILE A 20 3.14 13.38 2.06
N CYS A 21 2.05 13.80 2.69
CA CYS A 21 0.84 14.29 1.99
C CYS A 21 1.17 15.47 1.07
N GLU A 22 1.93 16.44 1.57
CA GLU A 22 2.38 17.60 0.76
C GLU A 22 3.21 17.14 -0.44
N PHE A 23 4.14 16.22 -0.23
CA PHE A 23 4.98 15.69 -1.31
C PHE A 23 4.16 14.92 -2.36
N ILE A 24 3.19 14.10 -1.95
CA ILE A 24 2.27 13.43 -2.87
C ILE A 24 1.48 14.46 -3.69
N LYS A 25 0.96 15.52 -3.07
CA LYS A 25 0.23 16.59 -3.77
C LYS A 25 1.11 17.27 -4.84
N ILE A 26 2.37 17.57 -4.50
CA ILE A 26 3.33 18.14 -5.44
C ILE A 26 3.56 17.20 -6.64
N VAL A 27 3.76 15.92 -6.39
CA VAL A 27 4.01 14.93 -7.46
C VAL A 27 2.78 14.75 -8.34
N LEU A 28 1.57 14.66 -7.76
CA LEU A 28 0.32 14.52 -8.51
C LEU A 28 0.04 15.70 -9.45
N ASN A 29 0.51 16.90 -9.11
CA ASN A 29 0.36 18.09 -9.94
C ASN A 29 1.35 18.14 -11.12
N LYS A 30 2.33 17.23 -11.17
CA LYS A 30 3.30 17.14 -12.26
C LYS A 30 2.88 16.10 -13.29
N SER A 31 3.24 16.30 -14.55
CA SER A 31 3.12 15.27 -15.60
C SER A 31 4.26 14.27 -15.57
N SER A 32 5.43 14.71 -15.10
CA SER A 32 6.64 13.91 -14.99
C SER A 32 7.41 14.27 -13.72
N CYS A 33 8.14 13.33 -13.19
CA CYS A 33 9.01 13.51 -12.03
C CYS A 33 10.43 13.05 -12.34
N THR A 34 11.39 13.61 -11.65
CA THR A 34 12.77 13.15 -11.74
C THR A 34 12.93 11.82 -11.03
N LYS A 35 13.93 11.03 -11.43
CA LYS A 35 14.29 9.79 -10.73
C LYS A 35 14.58 10.04 -9.25
N ARG A 36 15.19 11.17 -8.93
CA ARG A 36 15.46 11.58 -7.54
C ARG A 36 14.16 11.77 -6.74
N GLU A 37 13.18 12.48 -7.30
CA GLU A 37 11.88 12.69 -6.66
C GLU A 37 11.15 11.36 -6.48
N LEU A 38 11.18 10.48 -7.48
CA LEU A 38 10.57 9.17 -7.41
C LEU A 38 11.18 8.29 -6.32
N LEU A 39 12.51 8.24 -6.21
CA LEU A 39 13.21 7.49 -5.16
C LEU A 39 12.94 8.09 -3.76
N GLN A 40 12.84 9.41 -3.67
CA GLN A 40 12.46 10.08 -2.42
C GLN A 40 11.03 9.73 -2.01
N LEU A 41 10.08 9.73 -2.95
CA LEU A 41 8.70 9.32 -2.73
C LEU A 41 8.64 7.86 -2.27
N LEU A 42 9.34 6.95 -2.95
CA LEU A 42 9.43 5.54 -2.56
C LEU A 42 10.01 5.37 -1.14
N GLY A 43 11.01 6.16 -0.78
CA GLY A 43 11.56 6.16 0.58
C GLY A 43 10.50 6.53 1.62
N HIS A 44 9.67 7.54 1.33
CA HIS A 44 8.55 7.92 2.18
C HIS A 44 7.48 6.83 2.25
N MET A 45 7.10 6.25 1.11
CA MET A 45 6.10 5.16 1.06
C MET A 45 6.59 3.92 1.82
N ASN A 46 7.85 3.50 1.63
CA ASN A 46 8.44 2.39 2.37
C ASN A 46 8.45 2.61 3.88
N PHE A 47 8.60 3.85 4.32
CA PHE A 47 8.52 4.19 5.73
C PHE A 47 7.08 4.04 6.26
N VAL A 48 6.09 4.54 5.52
CA VAL A 48 4.67 4.47 5.89
C VAL A 48 4.15 3.03 5.87
N THR A 49 4.51 2.23 4.87
CA THR A 49 4.06 0.83 4.73
C THR A 49 4.58 -0.10 5.82
N ARG A 50 5.55 0.33 6.64
CA ARG A 50 5.94 -0.40 7.85
C ARG A 50 4.87 -0.31 8.94
N VAL A 51 4.06 0.74 8.92
CA VAL A 51 2.98 0.95 9.87
C VAL A 51 1.63 0.61 9.22
N ILE A 52 1.40 1.04 7.97
CA ILE A 52 0.19 0.74 7.20
C ILE A 52 0.49 -0.45 6.28
N ILE A 53 0.44 -1.66 6.82
CA ILE A 53 0.81 -2.89 6.10
C ILE A 53 0.01 -3.10 4.80
N PRO A 54 -1.34 -2.90 4.77
CA PRO A 54 -2.11 -3.04 3.53
C PRO A 54 -1.68 -2.09 2.41
N GLY A 55 -1.06 -0.97 2.75
CA GLY A 55 -0.57 0.01 1.78
C GLY A 55 0.57 -0.49 0.87
N ARG A 56 1.21 -1.61 1.20
CA ARG A 56 2.30 -2.17 0.39
C ARG A 56 1.90 -2.48 -1.04
N SER A 57 0.66 -2.90 -1.26
CA SER A 57 0.13 -3.19 -2.60
C SER A 57 0.05 -1.94 -3.47
N PHE A 58 -0.11 -0.77 -2.89
CA PHE A 58 -0.24 0.52 -3.58
C PHE A 58 1.09 1.27 -3.73
N VAL A 59 2.18 0.56 -3.83
CA VAL A 59 3.54 1.09 -4.11
C VAL A 59 4.17 0.40 -5.31
N SER A 60 3.55 -0.68 -5.80
CA SER A 60 4.12 -1.56 -6.82
C SER A 60 4.40 -0.82 -8.13
N TYR A 61 3.48 -0.03 -8.63
CA TYR A 61 3.65 0.74 -9.87
C TYR A 61 4.72 1.83 -9.75
N LEU A 62 4.88 2.42 -8.57
CA LEU A 62 5.98 3.38 -8.33
C LEU A 62 7.34 2.68 -8.34
N ILE A 63 7.41 1.45 -7.81
CA ILE A 63 8.64 0.63 -7.85
C ILE A 63 8.96 0.28 -9.29
N GLU A 64 7.98 -0.21 -10.06
CA GLU A 64 8.15 -0.56 -11.47
C GLU A 64 8.62 0.65 -12.29
N LEU A 65 7.99 1.82 -12.12
CA LEU A 65 8.43 3.05 -12.75
C LEU A 65 9.87 3.40 -12.39
N SER A 66 10.27 3.24 -11.11
CA SER A 66 11.64 3.55 -10.66
C SER A 66 12.69 2.62 -11.28
N THR A 67 12.33 1.37 -11.53
CA THR A 67 13.21 0.36 -12.14
C THR A 67 13.27 0.48 -13.66
N SER A 68 12.17 0.91 -14.30
CA SER A 68 12.10 1.14 -15.75
C SER A 68 13.00 2.31 -16.19
N VAL A 69 13.25 3.27 -15.33
CA VAL A 69 14.18 4.38 -15.58
C VAL A 69 15.62 3.89 -15.35
N THR A 70 16.17 3.24 -16.37
CA THR A 70 17.51 2.58 -16.32
C THR A 70 18.68 3.56 -16.28
N VAL A 71 18.46 4.84 -16.59
CA VAL A 71 19.51 5.85 -16.62
C VAL A 71 20.02 6.12 -15.20
N LYS A 72 21.35 6.09 -15.02
CA LYS A 72 22.01 6.33 -13.73
C LYS A 72 21.86 7.77 -13.23
N GLU A 73 21.50 8.69 -14.10
CA GLU A 73 21.37 10.11 -13.76
C GLU A 73 20.07 10.42 -13.01
N LEU A 74 20.22 10.93 -11.79
CA LEU A 74 19.11 11.26 -10.89
C LEU A 74 18.19 12.36 -11.42
N HIS A 75 18.63 13.13 -12.41
CA HIS A 75 17.88 14.23 -13.03
C HIS A 75 17.02 13.79 -14.23
N TYR A 76 17.07 12.52 -14.61
CA TYR A 76 16.27 12.02 -15.71
C TYR A 76 14.78 12.00 -15.33
N TYR A 77 13.93 12.50 -16.24
CA TYR A 77 12.48 12.60 -16.04
C TYR A 77 11.80 11.29 -16.45
N GLY A 78 11.02 10.73 -15.53
CA GLY A 78 10.07 9.66 -15.82
C GLY A 78 8.66 10.22 -15.95
N HIS A 79 7.92 9.73 -16.94
CA HIS A 79 6.49 10.08 -17.06
C HIS A 79 5.67 9.34 -16.01
N LEU A 80 4.88 10.10 -15.23
CA LEU A 80 4.00 9.51 -14.22
C LEU A 80 2.77 8.93 -14.93
N ASN A 81 2.73 7.60 -15.10
CA ASN A 81 1.63 6.89 -15.74
C ASN A 81 0.33 6.95 -14.91
N LYS A 82 -0.76 6.48 -15.51
CA LYS A 82 -2.09 6.50 -14.88
C LYS A 82 -2.13 5.65 -13.62
N GLU A 83 -1.50 4.50 -13.63
CA GLU A 83 -1.46 3.52 -12.54
C GLU A 83 -0.75 4.10 -11.32
N CYS A 84 0.41 4.72 -11.49
CA CYS A 84 1.11 5.44 -10.42
C CYS A 84 0.27 6.56 -9.82
N ARG A 85 -0.52 7.27 -10.66
CA ARG A 85 -1.41 8.33 -10.17
C ARG A 85 -2.53 7.77 -9.32
N VAL A 86 -3.12 6.63 -9.72
CA VAL A 86 -4.17 5.95 -8.95
C VAL A 86 -3.63 5.52 -7.58
N ASP A 87 -2.43 4.93 -7.53
CA ASP A 87 -1.79 4.57 -6.26
C ASP A 87 -1.61 5.79 -5.35
N LEU A 88 -1.09 6.89 -5.88
CA LEU A 88 -0.89 8.11 -5.10
C LEU A 88 -2.22 8.76 -4.66
N GLN A 89 -3.25 8.70 -5.51
CA GLN A 89 -4.58 9.19 -5.18
C GLN A 89 -5.25 8.34 -4.09
N PHE A 90 -4.94 7.06 -3.99
CA PHE A 90 -5.38 6.21 -2.89
C PHE A 90 -4.68 6.60 -1.57
N TRP A 91 -3.36 6.85 -1.63
CA TRP A 91 -2.59 7.17 -0.44
C TRP A 91 -3.00 8.48 0.23
N LEU A 92 -3.36 9.48 -0.53
CA LEU A 92 -3.63 10.82 -0.02
C LEU A 92 -4.81 10.84 0.98
N PRO A 93 -6.04 10.42 0.62
CA PRO A 93 -7.16 10.38 1.56
C PRO A 93 -6.93 9.38 2.71
N LEU A 94 -6.20 8.29 2.46
CA LEU A 94 -5.86 7.34 3.50
C LEU A 94 -5.00 7.99 4.59
N LEU A 95 -3.96 8.71 4.21
CA LEU A 95 -3.07 9.39 5.17
C LEU A 95 -3.75 10.56 5.87
N GLU A 96 -4.63 11.29 5.18
CA GLU A 96 -5.36 12.42 5.75
C GLU A 96 -6.44 11.99 6.76
N SER A 97 -7.07 10.82 6.54
CA SER A 97 -8.12 10.29 7.43
C SER A 97 -7.62 9.32 8.49
N TRP A 98 -6.36 8.87 8.38
CA TRP A 98 -5.83 7.84 9.26
C TRP A 98 -5.51 8.39 10.65
N ASN A 99 -5.89 7.65 11.67
CA ASN A 99 -5.67 8.03 13.08
C ASN A 99 -4.21 7.97 13.56
N GLY A 100 -3.27 7.62 12.70
CA GLY A 100 -1.84 7.56 13.01
C GLY A 100 -1.39 6.32 13.78
N ILE A 101 -2.28 5.37 14.04
CA ILE A 101 -2.02 4.22 14.91
C ILE A 101 -2.11 2.92 14.11
N ASN A 102 -1.18 2.01 14.35
CA ASN A 102 -1.30 0.60 13.99
C ASN A 102 -0.98 -0.25 15.22
N MET A 103 -1.78 -1.25 15.49
CA MET A 103 -1.58 -2.18 16.59
C MET A 103 -0.74 -3.37 16.12
N PHE A 104 0.24 -3.77 16.90
CA PHE A 104 1.07 -4.94 16.60
C PHE A 104 0.37 -6.24 16.97
N HIS A 105 -0.39 -6.20 18.05
CA HIS A 105 -1.19 -7.31 18.53
C HIS A 105 -2.51 -6.79 19.07
N ASP A 106 -3.57 -7.52 18.80
CA ASP A 106 -4.82 -7.38 19.51
C ASP A 106 -4.73 -8.26 20.78
N ASN A 107 -5.21 -7.73 21.91
CA ASN A 107 -5.33 -8.52 23.14
C ASN A 107 -6.30 -9.71 22.98
N PHE A 108 -7.13 -9.67 21.94
CA PHE A 108 -8.05 -10.74 21.55
C PHE A 108 -7.55 -11.40 20.26
N TYR A 109 -6.45 -12.12 20.36
CA TYR A 109 -5.95 -12.92 19.24
C TYR A 109 -6.91 -14.09 18.96
N THR A 110 -7.58 -14.03 17.81
CA THR A 110 -8.41 -15.12 17.33
C THR A 110 -7.57 -15.99 16.40
N SER A 111 -7.22 -17.18 16.84
CA SER A 111 -6.49 -18.14 16.02
C SER A 111 -7.42 -18.80 15.00
N ASN A 112 -6.85 -19.36 13.92
CA ASN A 112 -7.62 -20.15 12.97
C ASN A 112 -8.28 -21.39 13.62
N PHE A 113 -7.75 -21.86 14.74
CA PHE A 113 -8.35 -22.91 15.58
C PHE A 113 -9.74 -22.52 16.11
N ASN A 114 -9.98 -21.22 16.30
CA ASN A 114 -11.25 -20.73 16.85
C ASN A 114 -12.22 -20.31 15.74
N VAL A 115 -11.72 -19.92 14.57
CA VAL A 115 -12.54 -19.36 13.48
C VAL A 115 -12.70 -20.36 12.34
N GLU A 116 -11.72 -21.24 12.11
CA GLU A 116 -11.69 -22.21 11.00
C GLU A 116 -12.00 -21.57 9.64
N LEU A 117 -11.50 -20.33 9.43
CA LEU A 117 -11.66 -19.62 8.17
C LEU A 117 -10.50 -19.96 7.23
N TYR A 118 -10.83 -20.56 6.10
CA TYR A 118 -9.88 -20.87 5.02
C TYR A 118 -10.25 -20.09 3.79
N THR A 119 -9.27 -19.43 3.16
CA THR A 119 -9.44 -18.71 1.91
C THR A 119 -8.35 -19.09 0.93
N ASP A 120 -8.71 -19.23 -0.34
CA ASP A 120 -7.78 -19.53 -1.41
C ASP A 120 -8.14 -18.76 -2.68
N VAL A 121 -7.13 -18.52 -3.52
CA VAL A 121 -7.25 -17.73 -4.76
C VAL A 121 -6.53 -18.46 -5.89
N SER A 122 -7.23 -18.68 -6.98
CA SER A 122 -6.66 -19.18 -8.24
C SER A 122 -6.44 -18.04 -9.22
N SER A 123 -5.28 -17.97 -9.86
CA SER A 123 -5.00 -16.97 -10.89
C SER A 123 -5.95 -17.02 -12.10
N THR A 124 -6.52 -18.20 -12.39
CA THR A 124 -7.31 -18.41 -13.60
C THR A 124 -8.79 -18.73 -13.36
N LYS A 125 -9.13 -19.32 -12.23
CA LYS A 125 -10.48 -19.84 -11.97
C LYS A 125 -11.35 -18.90 -11.15
N GLY A 126 -10.81 -18.33 -10.08
CA GLY A 126 -11.58 -17.52 -9.16
C GLY A 126 -11.01 -17.52 -7.74
N TYR A 127 -11.84 -17.22 -6.79
CA TYR A 127 -11.48 -17.20 -5.38
C TYR A 127 -12.51 -17.96 -4.55
N GLY A 128 -12.11 -18.43 -3.38
CA GLY A 128 -13.00 -19.20 -2.54
C GLY A 128 -12.72 -18.99 -1.06
N GLY A 129 -13.70 -19.32 -0.26
CA GLY A 129 -13.57 -19.35 1.18
C GLY A 129 -14.46 -20.43 1.80
N TYR A 130 -13.96 -20.97 2.89
CA TYR A 130 -14.69 -21.91 3.73
C TYR A 130 -14.71 -21.39 5.17
N PHE A 131 -15.88 -21.46 5.75
CA PHE A 131 -16.13 -21.22 7.16
C PHE A 131 -17.07 -22.33 7.65
N PRO A 132 -17.01 -22.81 8.89
CA PRO A 132 -17.79 -23.98 9.32
C PRO A 132 -19.24 -23.96 8.85
N GLY A 133 -19.58 -24.93 8.00
CA GLY A 133 -20.91 -25.09 7.41
C GLY A 133 -21.27 -24.14 6.27
N LYS A 134 -20.36 -23.25 5.86
CA LYS A 134 -20.58 -22.30 4.76
C LYS A 134 -19.36 -22.23 3.85
N TRP A 135 -19.57 -22.14 2.56
CA TRP A 135 -18.51 -21.97 1.57
C TRP A 135 -19.00 -21.14 0.39
N PHE A 136 -18.06 -20.53 -0.32
CA PHE A 136 -18.31 -19.84 -1.58
C PHE A 136 -17.11 -20.07 -2.52
N SER A 137 -17.37 -20.11 -3.81
CA SER A 137 -16.34 -20.27 -4.84
C SER A 137 -16.79 -19.65 -6.16
N PRO A 138 -16.89 -18.30 -6.22
CA PRO A 138 -17.20 -17.61 -7.46
C PRO A 138 -16.02 -17.63 -8.43
N SER A 139 -16.32 -17.60 -9.72
CA SER A 139 -15.33 -17.32 -10.75
C SER A 139 -14.93 -15.84 -10.74
N TRP A 140 -13.79 -15.53 -11.35
CA TRP A 140 -13.41 -14.15 -11.56
C TRP A 140 -14.46 -13.41 -12.39
N PRO A 141 -14.84 -12.17 -12.03
CA PRO A 141 -15.62 -11.31 -12.90
C PRO A 141 -14.88 -11.07 -14.22
N ASN A 142 -15.63 -11.02 -15.33
CA ASN A 142 -15.05 -10.89 -16.66
C ASN A 142 -14.33 -9.55 -16.91
N ASP A 143 -14.53 -8.58 -16.05
CA ASP A 143 -13.94 -7.24 -16.07
C ASP A 143 -12.62 -7.14 -15.33
N ILE A 144 -12.21 -8.20 -14.61
CA ILE A 144 -10.88 -8.28 -13.98
C ILE A 144 -9.93 -8.96 -14.98
N PRO A 145 -8.90 -8.25 -15.48
CA PRO A 145 -7.89 -8.87 -16.32
C PRO A 145 -7.19 -9.98 -15.52
N SER A 146 -7.10 -11.17 -16.13
CA SER A 146 -6.27 -12.24 -15.56
C SER A 146 -4.82 -11.76 -15.43
N PRO A 147 -4.16 -12.06 -14.32
CA PRO A 147 -2.78 -11.69 -14.09
C PRO A 147 -1.82 -12.32 -15.10
#